data_d343181871480dc4ed532b8395eb8182
#
_entry.id   d343181871480dc4ed532b8395eb8182
#
_cell.length_a   1.000
_cell.length_b   1.000
_cell.length_c   1.000
_cell.angle_alpha   90.00
_cell.angle_beta   90.00
_cell.angle_gamma   90.00
#
_symmetry.space_group_name_H-M   'P 1'
#
loop_
_entity.id
_entity.type
_entity.pdbx_description
1 polymer ?
#
loop_
_entity_poly.entity_id
_entity_poly.type
_entity_poly.pdbx_seq_one_letter_code
_entity_poly.pdbx_strand_id
1 'polypeptide(L)'
;EDQDFILDLMEHMMQRVFKKVLNVDIQIPFKRIKWDDAMALYGSDKPDLRFDMHFYDVSDLLRDTGFKVFRSVLDNGGCVKAITVKGDAGIPRRALDGLVEYVGHYGAKGLAWIGFNEDGSLKCQITKFLGEDKIREIGKVCEAEKGDLVLIIADKPKVVAQALGELRLEMARRMGLIDPNEFCFRWVTDFPMFEYSEEEKRYVAEHHPFTAPRDEDVQYLLTDPSKVYAKAY
;
A
#
# COMPACT_ATOMS: atom_id res chain seq x y z
N GLU A 1 0.54 33.77 2.35
CA GLU A 1 1.29 32.50 2.14
C GLU A 1 0.27 31.36 2.26
N ASP A 2 0.14 30.58 1.21
CA ASP A 2 -0.71 29.41 1.15
C ASP A 2 0.13 28.14 0.99
N GLN A 3 -0.53 26.97 0.96
CA GLN A 3 0.14 25.68 0.84
C GLN A 3 0.95 25.60 -0.46
N ASP A 4 0.42 26.05 -1.57
CA ASP A 4 1.09 25.94 -2.87
C ASP A 4 2.37 26.76 -2.93
N PHE A 5 2.36 27.95 -2.34
CA PHE A 5 3.57 28.79 -2.21
C PHE A 5 4.69 28.08 -1.43
N ILE A 6 4.33 27.43 -0.31
CA ILE A 6 5.32 26.72 0.51
C ILE A 6 5.87 25.49 -0.24
N LEU A 7 5.01 24.73 -0.90
CA LEU A 7 5.44 23.56 -1.69
C LEU A 7 6.40 23.96 -2.81
N ASP A 8 6.09 25.02 -3.56
CA ASP A 8 6.94 25.56 -4.63
C ASP A 8 8.30 26.02 -4.09
N LEU A 9 8.30 26.78 -2.98
CA LEU A 9 9.53 27.21 -2.31
C LEU A 9 10.43 26.03 -1.92
N MET A 10 9.84 24.99 -1.35
CA MET A 10 10.57 23.80 -0.91
C MET A 10 11.11 22.99 -2.10
N GLU A 11 10.34 22.88 -3.20
CA GLU A 11 10.80 22.23 -4.43
C GLU A 11 12.02 22.92 -5.01
N HIS A 12 12.00 24.23 -5.13
CA HIS A 12 13.14 25.01 -5.61
C HIS A 12 14.36 24.89 -4.68
N MET A 13 14.12 24.87 -3.36
CA MET A 13 15.18 24.63 -2.38
C MET A 13 15.83 23.25 -2.59
N MET A 14 15.00 22.20 -2.68
CA MET A 14 15.49 20.83 -2.89
C MET A 14 16.24 20.70 -4.22
N GLN A 15 15.72 21.26 -5.30
CA GLN A 15 16.38 21.25 -6.60
C GLN A 15 17.78 21.88 -6.51
N ARG A 16 17.92 23.02 -5.84
CA ARG A 16 19.21 23.67 -5.63
C ARG A 16 20.19 22.84 -4.79
N VAL A 17 19.69 22.23 -3.70
CA VAL A 17 20.52 21.41 -2.81
C VAL A 17 21.03 20.18 -3.57
N PHE A 18 20.16 19.44 -4.25
CA PHE A 18 20.55 18.27 -5.02
C PHE A 18 21.53 18.61 -6.15
N LYS A 19 21.29 19.71 -6.86
CA LYS A 19 22.21 20.17 -7.90
C LYS A 19 23.58 20.52 -7.35
N LYS A 20 23.65 21.29 -6.24
CA LYS A 20 24.92 21.74 -5.67
C LYS A 20 25.71 20.66 -4.95
N VAL A 21 25.04 19.75 -4.25
CA VAL A 21 25.72 18.78 -3.38
C VAL A 21 26.00 17.46 -4.12
N LEU A 22 25.05 17.01 -4.94
CA LEU A 22 25.12 15.71 -5.61
C LEU A 22 25.33 15.83 -7.12
N ASN A 23 25.26 17.03 -7.68
CA ASN A 23 25.19 17.29 -9.13
C ASN A 23 24.05 16.55 -9.84
N VAL A 24 22.93 16.34 -9.15
CA VAL A 24 21.72 15.71 -9.66
C VAL A 24 20.68 16.78 -9.97
N ASP A 25 20.08 16.70 -11.14
CA ASP A 25 18.96 17.56 -11.56
C ASP A 25 17.65 16.85 -11.25
N ILE A 26 16.98 17.22 -10.14
CA ILE A 26 15.64 16.73 -9.83
C ILE A 26 14.58 17.55 -10.54
N GLN A 27 13.56 16.87 -11.05
CA GLN A 27 12.48 17.51 -11.79
C GLN A 27 11.46 18.12 -10.85
N ILE A 28 11.06 19.36 -11.10
CA ILE A 28 9.95 20.04 -10.43
C ILE A 28 8.90 20.46 -11.48
N PRO A 29 7.60 20.59 -11.11
CA PRO A 29 7.05 20.37 -9.78
C PRO A 29 6.99 18.88 -9.41
N PHE A 30 7.08 18.57 -8.11
CA PHE A 30 6.88 17.20 -7.64
C PHE A 30 5.43 16.78 -7.84
N LYS A 31 5.22 15.55 -8.31
CA LYS A 31 3.85 15.00 -8.43
C LYS A 31 3.23 14.88 -7.04
N ARG A 32 1.91 15.11 -6.96
CA ARG A 32 1.14 14.99 -5.73
C ARG A 32 0.40 13.65 -5.71
N ILE A 33 0.27 13.05 -4.53
CA ILE A 33 -0.56 11.90 -4.25
C ILE A 33 -1.34 12.19 -2.97
N LYS A 34 -2.62 11.87 -2.95
CA LYS A 34 -3.42 12.00 -1.73
C LYS A 34 -3.03 10.92 -0.73
N TRP A 35 -3.17 11.22 0.55
CA TRP A 35 -2.89 10.26 1.61
C TRP A 35 -3.73 8.98 1.45
N ASP A 36 -5.02 9.10 1.14
CA ASP A 36 -5.90 7.95 0.91
C ASP A 36 -5.39 7.06 -0.22
N ASP A 37 -4.93 7.65 -1.35
CA ASP A 37 -4.38 6.92 -2.48
C ASP A 37 -3.04 6.26 -2.12
N ALA A 38 -2.17 6.96 -1.36
CA ALA A 38 -0.90 6.42 -0.90
C ALA A 38 -1.12 5.20 0.01
N MET A 39 -2.07 5.29 0.95
CA MET A 39 -2.44 4.18 1.83
C MET A 39 -3.14 3.04 1.09
N ALA A 40 -4.02 3.36 0.14
CA ALA A 40 -4.73 2.36 -0.65
C ALA A 40 -3.80 1.55 -1.55
N LEU A 41 -2.81 2.22 -2.19
CA LEU A 41 -1.93 1.63 -3.19
C LEU A 41 -0.61 1.09 -2.61
N TYR A 42 -0.14 1.61 -1.49
CA TYR A 42 1.20 1.28 -0.98
C TYR A 42 1.24 0.97 0.52
N GLY A 43 0.15 1.25 1.25
CA GLY A 43 0.06 1.02 2.69
C GLY A 43 0.94 1.96 3.54
N SER A 44 1.38 3.08 2.98
CA SER A 44 2.28 4.03 3.63
C SER A 44 2.02 5.46 3.14
N ASP A 45 2.13 6.42 4.04
CA ASP A 45 2.13 7.86 3.75
C ASP A 45 3.46 8.38 3.17
N LYS A 46 4.47 7.53 3.06
CA LYS A 46 5.79 7.80 2.49
C LYS A 46 6.27 6.62 1.62
N PRO A 47 5.52 6.31 0.54
CA PRO A 47 5.81 5.15 -0.27
C PRO A 47 7.12 5.31 -1.05
N ASP A 48 7.91 4.23 -1.12
CA ASP A 48 9.01 4.17 -2.09
C ASP A 48 8.43 3.91 -3.49
N LEU A 49 8.58 4.88 -4.39
CA LEU A 49 8.02 4.87 -5.73
C LEU A 49 9.09 4.68 -6.83
N ARG A 50 10.29 4.23 -6.45
CA ARG A 50 11.37 3.93 -7.39
C ARG A 50 11.18 2.62 -8.17
N PHE A 51 10.14 1.86 -7.84
CA PHE A 51 9.79 0.60 -8.53
C PHE A 51 8.28 0.46 -8.65
N ASP A 52 7.85 -0.21 -9.70
CA ASP A 52 6.43 -0.41 -10.01
C ASP A 52 5.90 -1.68 -9.34
N MET A 53 5.34 -1.51 -8.16
CA MET A 53 4.62 -2.56 -7.41
C MET A 53 3.62 -1.87 -6.48
N HIS A 54 2.34 -2.04 -6.71
CA HIS A 54 1.29 -1.46 -5.88
C HIS A 54 0.30 -2.53 -5.41
N PHE A 55 -0.59 -2.15 -4.51
CA PHE A 55 -1.63 -3.05 -4.01
C PHE A 55 -2.79 -3.14 -4.97
N TYR A 56 -3.31 -4.35 -5.11
CA TYR A 56 -4.58 -4.65 -5.75
C TYR A 56 -5.59 -5.05 -4.69
N ASP A 57 -6.74 -4.42 -4.65
CA ASP A 57 -7.84 -4.82 -3.75
C ASP A 57 -8.68 -5.89 -4.44
N VAL A 58 -8.71 -7.08 -3.85
CA VAL A 58 -9.48 -8.22 -4.35
C VAL A 58 -10.64 -8.60 -3.42
N SER A 59 -10.96 -7.72 -2.47
CA SER A 59 -11.99 -7.94 -1.44
C SER A 59 -13.34 -8.23 -2.06
N ASP A 60 -13.80 -7.41 -3.01
CA ASP A 60 -15.13 -7.56 -3.62
C ASP A 60 -15.25 -8.87 -4.43
N LEU A 61 -14.16 -9.27 -5.09
CA LEU A 61 -14.08 -10.52 -5.82
C LEU A 61 -14.25 -11.76 -4.92
N LEU A 62 -13.94 -11.62 -3.63
CA LEU A 62 -13.85 -12.71 -2.65
C LEU A 62 -14.97 -12.70 -1.59
N ARG A 63 -15.95 -11.79 -1.67
CA ARG A 63 -17.06 -11.70 -0.69
C ARG A 63 -17.84 -13.00 -0.58
N ASP A 64 -18.12 -13.66 -1.70
CA ASP A 64 -18.91 -14.89 -1.77
C ASP A 64 -18.03 -16.16 -1.85
N THR A 65 -16.77 -16.06 -1.39
CA THR A 65 -15.83 -17.18 -1.46
C THR A 65 -16.18 -18.31 -0.50
N GLY A 66 -15.94 -19.56 -0.94
CA GLY A 66 -15.95 -20.74 -0.07
C GLY A 66 -14.76 -20.82 0.88
N PHE A 67 -13.73 -19.99 0.71
CA PHE A 67 -12.54 -19.98 1.57
C PHE A 67 -12.81 -19.22 2.87
N LYS A 68 -13.10 -19.96 3.92
CA LYS A 68 -13.54 -19.43 5.22
C LYS A 68 -12.63 -18.35 5.80
N VAL A 69 -11.32 -18.42 5.56
CA VAL A 69 -10.35 -17.45 6.09
C VAL A 69 -10.62 -16.07 5.50
N PHE A 70 -10.72 -15.95 4.17
CA PHE A 70 -11.01 -14.67 3.51
C PHE A 70 -12.41 -14.17 3.84
N ARG A 71 -13.39 -15.07 3.77
CA ARG A 71 -14.77 -14.71 4.10
C ARG A 71 -14.90 -14.16 5.51
N SER A 72 -14.33 -14.84 6.51
CA SER A 72 -14.38 -14.36 7.90
C SER A 72 -13.74 -12.98 8.08
N VAL A 73 -12.65 -12.70 7.38
CA VAL A 73 -12.01 -11.37 7.43
C VAL A 73 -12.94 -10.32 6.83
N LEU A 74 -13.52 -10.58 5.66
CA LEU A 74 -14.42 -9.64 4.97
C LEU A 74 -15.72 -9.41 5.75
N ASP A 75 -16.32 -10.46 6.31
CA ASP A 75 -17.53 -10.38 7.13
C ASP A 75 -17.32 -9.54 8.41
N ASN A 76 -16.07 -9.44 8.90
CA ASN A 76 -15.68 -8.63 10.06
C ASN A 76 -15.08 -7.26 9.69
N GLY A 77 -15.35 -6.75 8.50
CA GLY A 77 -14.91 -5.41 8.07
C GLY A 77 -13.43 -5.31 7.72
N GLY A 78 -12.75 -6.45 7.52
CA GLY A 78 -11.39 -6.50 6.99
C GLY A 78 -11.34 -6.35 5.47
N CYS A 79 -10.15 -6.47 4.91
CA CYS A 79 -9.92 -6.44 3.47
C CYS A 79 -8.96 -7.54 3.01
N VAL A 80 -8.97 -7.83 1.72
CA VAL A 80 -8.04 -8.75 1.06
C VAL A 80 -7.32 -7.99 -0.03
N LYS A 81 -6.02 -7.77 0.16
CA LYS A 81 -5.20 -7.07 -0.83
C LYS A 81 -4.01 -7.92 -1.26
N ALA A 82 -3.52 -7.64 -2.45
CA ALA A 82 -2.44 -8.38 -3.08
C ALA A 82 -1.37 -7.45 -3.67
N ILE A 83 -0.17 -7.98 -3.86
CA ILE A 83 0.86 -7.43 -4.73
C ILE A 83 1.27 -8.48 -5.77
N THR A 84 1.69 -8.00 -6.94
CA THR A 84 2.25 -8.85 -7.99
C THR A 84 3.76 -8.66 -8.07
N VAL A 85 4.48 -9.76 -7.92
CA VAL A 85 5.93 -9.82 -8.05
C VAL A 85 6.24 -10.40 -9.42
N LYS A 86 6.72 -9.57 -10.32
CA LYS A 86 6.99 -9.96 -11.70
C LYS A 86 8.13 -10.97 -11.79
N GLY A 87 7.91 -12.06 -12.54
CA GLY A 87 8.94 -13.06 -12.85
C GLY A 87 9.32 -14.00 -11.70
N ASP A 88 8.61 -14.03 -10.57
CA ASP A 88 9.00 -14.80 -9.37
C ASP A 88 8.05 -16.00 -9.07
N ALA A 89 7.29 -16.50 -10.06
CA ALA A 89 6.44 -17.69 -9.89
C ALA A 89 7.22 -18.93 -9.41
N GLY A 90 8.50 -18.99 -9.77
CA GLY A 90 9.43 -20.07 -9.42
C GLY A 90 9.95 -20.04 -7.98
N ILE A 91 9.57 -19.06 -7.17
CA ILE A 91 10.06 -18.92 -5.79
C ILE A 91 10.03 -20.25 -5.01
N PRO A 92 11.13 -20.64 -4.33
CA PRO A 92 11.19 -21.87 -3.55
C PRO A 92 10.23 -21.85 -2.37
N ARG A 93 9.67 -23.01 -2.02
CA ARG A 93 8.76 -23.16 -0.88
C ARG A 93 9.33 -22.59 0.42
N ARG A 94 10.60 -22.86 0.70
CA ARG A 94 11.28 -22.36 1.91
C ARG A 94 11.30 -20.83 1.96
N ALA A 95 11.45 -20.17 0.80
CA ALA A 95 11.42 -18.70 0.74
C ALA A 95 10.01 -18.17 1.01
N LEU A 96 8.96 -18.83 0.48
CA LEU A 96 7.56 -18.51 0.79
C LEU A 96 7.24 -18.67 2.28
N ASP A 97 7.72 -19.76 2.90
CA ASP A 97 7.53 -19.97 4.34
C ASP A 97 8.23 -18.86 5.16
N GLY A 98 9.41 -18.40 4.73
CA GLY A 98 10.07 -17.24 5.32
C GLY A 98 9.31 -15.92 5.13
N LEU A 99 8.58 -15.75 4.00
CA LEU A 99 7.71 -14.58 3.81
C LEU A 99 6.48 -14.63 4.72
N VAL A 100 5.93 -15.81 5.00
CA VAL A 100 4.83 -15.97 5.99
C VAL A 100 5.27 -15.51 7.37
N GLU A 101 6.48 -15.92 7.80
CA GLU A 101 7.07 -15.49 9.06
C GLU A 101 7.32 -13.97 9.07
N TYR A 102 7.86 -13.44 7.98
CA TYR A 102 8.15 -12.02 7.83
C TYR A 102 6.90 -11.15 8.01
N VAL A 103 5.80 -11.45 7.31
CA VAL A 103 4.55 -10.67 7.45
C VAL A 103 3.91 -10.85 8.83
N GLY A 104 4.18 -11.97 9.50
CA GLY A 104 3.76 -12.22 10.88
C GLY A 104 4.33 -11.21 11.87
N HIS A 105 5.55 -10.71 11.68
CA HIS A 105 6.16 -9.65 12.49
C HIS A 105 5.38 -8.34 12.43
N TYR A 106 4.61 -8.11 11.35
CA TYR A 106 3.76 -6.94 11.15
C TYR A 106 2.28 -7.22 11.46
N GLY A 107 1.99 -8.32 12.14
CA GLY A 107 0.67 -8.66 12.66
C GLY A 107 -0.24 -9.42 11.70
N ALA A 108 0.19 -9.73 10.48
CA ALA A 108 -0.59 -10.54 9.56
C ALA A 108 -0.65 -12.01 10.03
N LYS A 109 -1.85 -12.61 10.03
CA LYS A 109 -2.07 -13.99 10.48
C LYS A 109 -1.65 -15.04 9.45
N GLY A 110 -1.33 -14.63 8.23
CA GLY A 110 -0.91 -15.52 7.16
C GLY A 110 -0.67 -14.79 5.86
N LEU A 111 -0.09 -15.52 4.91
CA LEU A 111 0.18 -15.06 3.56
C LEU A 111 -0.31 -16.16 2.59
N ALA A 112 -1.24 -15.82 1.71
CA ALA A 112 -1.61 -16.68 0.59
C ALA A 112 -0.80 -16.24 -0.64
N TRP A 113 -0.60 -17.17 -1.57
CA TRP A 113 0.17 -16.89 -2.77
C TRP A 113 -0.32 -17.71 -3.96
N ILE A 114 -0.11 -17.15 -5.16
CA ILE A 114 -0.45 -17.76 -6.45
C ILE A 114 0.74 -17.55 -7.39
N GLY A 115 1.36 -18.64 -7.84
CA GLY A 115 2.35 -18.63 -8.90
C GLY A 115 1.67 -18.93 -10.25
N PHE A 116 1.88 -18.06 -11.23
CA PHE A 116 1.44 -18.22 -12.60
C PHE A 116 2.62 -18.73 -13.43
N ASN A 117 2.76 -20.06 -13.55
CA ASN A 117 3.92 -20.64 -14.22
C ASN A 117 3.97 -20.28 -15.72
N GLU A 118 5.17 -20.33 -16.31
CA GLU A 118 5.41 -20.05 -17.74
C GLU A 118 4.59 -20.95 -18.67
N ASP A 119 4.35 -22.19 -18.29
CA ASP A 119 3.53 -23.15 -19.04
C ASP A 119 2.01 -22.90 -18.91
N GLY A 120 1.61 -21.86 -18.15
CA GLY A 120 0.22 -21.52 -17.88
C GLY A 120 -0.43 -22.32 -16.75
N SER A 121 0.29 -23.24 -16.11
CA SER A 121 -0.17 -23.93 -14.92
C SER A 121 -0.14 -23.01 -13.69
N LEU A 122 -0.98 -23.32 -12.68
CA LEU A 122 -1.07 -22.57 -11.45
C LEU A 122 -0.42 -23.33 -10.29
N LYS A 123 0.44 -22.65 -9.55
CA LYS A 123 1.00 -23.13 -8.30
C LYS A 123 0.35 -22.38 -7.14
N CYS A 124 -0.66 -22.98 -6.49
CA CYS A 124 -1.45 -22.29 -5.48
C CYS A 124 -2.03 -23.26 -4.44
N GLN A 125 -1.96 -22.88 -3.15
CA GLN A 125 -2.50 -23.70 -2.05
C GLN A 125 -4.00 -23.55 -1.87
N ILE A 126 -4.56 -22.42 -2.29
CA ILE A 126 -5.98 -22.09 -2.06
C ILE A 126 -6.88 -22.48 -3.24
N THR A 127 -6.34 -23.04 -4.32
CA THR A 127 -7.11 -23.48 -5.50
C THR A 127 -8.24 -24.45 -5.12
N LYS A 128 -7.99 -25.36 -4.19
CA LYS A 128 -9.00 -26.32 -3.69
C LYS A 128 -10.21 -25.68 -3.02
N PHE A 129 -10.10 -24.43 -2.60
CA PHE A 129 -11.18 -23.68 -1.93
C PHE A 129 -11.87 -22.70 -2.86
N LEU A 130 -11.11 -22.08 -3.79
CA LEU A 130 -11.58 -21.02 -4.68
C LEU A 130 -11.96 -21.53 -6.07
N GLY A 131 -11.38 -22.63 -6.50
CA GLY A 131 -11.43 -23.10 -7.90
C GLY A 131 -10.47 -22.33 -8.80
N GLU A 132 -10.11 -22.94 -9.93
CA GLU A 132 -9.13 -22.39 -10.86
C GLU A 132 -9.61 -21.09 -11.53
N ASP A 133 -10.89 -21.01 -11.89
CA ASP A 133 -11.48 -19.83 -12.53
C ASP A 133 -11.34 -18.58 -11.64
N LYS A 134 -11.64 -18.71 -10.34
CA LYS A 134 -11.52 -17.64 -9.37
C LYS A 134 -10.05 -17.20 -9.18
N ILE A 135 -9.12 -18.16 -9.18
CA ILE A 135 -7.68 -17.86 -9.13
C ILE A 135 -7.24 -17.04 -10.36
N ARG A 136 -7.75 -17.40 -11.55
CA ARG A 136 -7.48 -16.65 -12.78
C ARG A 136 -8.11 -15.25 -12.80
N GLU A 137 -9.31 -15.10 -12.19
CA GLU A 137 -9.92 -13.77 -11.99
C GLU A 137 -9.06 -12.90 -11.06
N ILE A 138 -8.55 -13.44 -9.95
CA ILE A 138 -7.59 -12.74 -9.08
C ILE A 138 -6.37 -12.31 -9.88
N GLY A 139 -5.80 -13.20 -10.69
CA GLY A 139 -4.66 -12.91 -11.55
C GLY A 139 -4.93 -11.73 -12.50
N LYS A 140 -6.11 -11.67 -13.10
CA LYS A 140 -6.50 -10.54 -13.98
C LYS A 140 -6.59 -9.22 -13.22
N VAL A 141 -7.22 -9.21 -12.02
CA VAL A 141 -7.31 -8.00 -11.19
C VAL A 141 -5.91 -7.55 -10.74
N CYS A 142 -5.03 -8.50 -10.43
CA CYS A 142 -3.65 -8.25 -10.01
C CYS A 142 -2.68 -8.03 -11.18
N GLU A 143 -3.17 -7.96 -12.43
CA GLU A 143 -2.36 -7.78 -13.63
C GLU A 143 -1.19 -8.79 -13.72
N ALA A 144 -1.44 -10.01 -13.21
CA ALA A 144 -0.45 -11.06 -13.21
C ALA A 144 -0.36 -11.75 -14.57
N GLU A 145 0.85 -11.93 -15.06
CA GLU A 145 1.18 -12.62 -16.30
C GLU A 145 1.85 -13.96 -16.00
N LYS A 146 2.18 -14.70 -17.04
CA LYS A 146 2.99 -15.93 -16.92
C LYS A 146 4.37 -15.58 -16.34
N GLY A 147 4.83 -16.38 -15.41
CA GLY A 147 6.06 -16.13 -14.67
C GLY A 147 5.87 -15.35 -13.37
N ASP A 148 4.71 -14.75 -13.12
CA ASP A 148 4.47 -13.85 -11.98
C ASP A 148 4.02 -14.59 -10.72
N LEU A 149 4.33 -13.99 -9.58
CA LEU A 149 3.87 -14.41 -8.25
C LEU A 149 2.93 -13.35 -7.68
N VAL A 150 1.74 -13.76 -7.27
CA VAL A 150 0.80 -12.91 -6.52
C VAL A 150 0.86 -13.29 -5.04
N LEU A 151 1.10 -12.31 -4.17
CA LEU A 151 1.13 -12.45 -2.73
C LEU A 151 -0.08 -11.74 -2.12
N ILE A 152 -0.83 -12.40 -1.24
CA ILE A 152 -2.15 -11.96 -0.77
C ILE A 152 -2.18 -11.97 0.76
N ILE A 153 -2.60 -10.85 1.36
CA ILE A 153 -2.87 -10.74 2.79
C ILE A 153 -4.34 -10.39 3.00
N ALA A 154 -4.95 -11.08 3.97
CA ALA A 154 -6.32 -10.84 4.42
C ALA A 154 -6.31 -10.59 5.92
N ASP A 155 -6.66 -9.38 6.35
CA ASP A 155 -6.74 -8.97 7.76
C ASP A 155 -7.47 -7.62 7.88
N LYS A 156 -7.44 -7.00 9.06
CA LYS A 156 -7.88 -5.62 9.27
C LYS A 156 -7.11 -4.65 8.36
N PRO A 157 -7.72 -3.58 7.85
CA PRO A 157 -7.08 -2.66 6.89
C PRO A 157 -5.71 -2.14 7.35
N LYS A 158 -5.56 -1.78 8.63
CA LYS A 158 -4.28 -1.28 9.20
C LYS A 158 -3.18 -2.35 9.16
N VAL A 159 -3.53 -3.61 9.47
CA VAL A 159 -2.59 -4.74 9.41
C VAL A 159 -2.19 -5.03 7.97
N VAL A 160 -3.16 -5.04 7.05
CA VAL A 160 -2.88 -5.27 5.62
C VAL A 160 -1.98 -4.18 5.08
N ALA A 161 -2.27 -2.90 5.36
CA ALA A 161 -1.45 -1.78 4.92
C ALA A 161 0.00 -1.94 5.38
N GLN A 162 0.22 -2.21 6.67
CA GLN A 162 1.56 -2.36 7.22
C GLN A 162 2.28 -3.61 6.70
N ALA A 163 1.65 -4.79 6.81
CA ALA A 163 2.30 -6.05 6.46
C ALA A 163 2.57 -6.19 4.96
N LEU A 164 1.61 -5.79 4.11
CA LEU A 164 1.77 -5.83 2.66
C LEU A 164 2.72 -4.72 2.16
N GLY A 165 2.73 -3.54 2.82
CA GLY A 165 3.67 -2.46 2.54
C GLY A 165 5.12 -2.87 2.79
N GLU A 166 5.39 -3.49 3.93
CA GLU A 166 6.72 -4.01 4.24
C GLU A 166 7.10 -5.19 3.33
N LEU A 167 6.15 -6.09 3.03
CA LEU A 167 6.38 -7.18 2.10
C LEU A 167 6.75 -6.68 0.69
N ARG A 168 6.09 -5.62 0.23
CA ARG A 168 6.40 -4.93 -1.01
C ARG A 168 7.86 -4.46 -1.06
N LEU A 169 8.33 -3.81 0.00
CA LEU A 169 9.72 -3.33 0.12
C LEU A 169 10.70 -4.50 0.20
N GLU A 170 10.36 -5.55 0.92
CA GLU A 170 11.20 -6.74 1.03
C GLU A 170 11.36 -7.45 -0.33
N MET A 171 10.26 -7.61 -1.08
CA MET A 171 10.33 -8.20 -2.42
C MET A 171 11.14 -7.32 -3.38
N ALA A 172 10.97 -6.00 -3.32
CA ALA A 172 11.76 -5.08 -4.14
C ALA A 172 13.27 -5.19 -3.84
N ARG A 173 13.66 -5.33 -2.56
CA ARG A 173 15.06 -5.54 -2.17
C ARG A 173 15.59 -6.89 -2.68
N ARG A 174 14.83 -7.98 -2.50
CA ARG A 174 15.25 -9.33 -2.96
C ARG A 174 15.46 -9.39 -4.47
N MET A 175 14.63 -8.68 -5.21
CA MET A 175 14.67 -8.64 -6.66
C MET A 175 15.60 -7.56 -7.23
N GLY A 176 16.21 -6.74 -6.38
CA GLY A 176 17.11 -5.66 -6.81
C GLY A 176 16.41 -4.57 -7.63
N LEU A 177 15.13 -4.29 -7.35
CA LEU A 177 14.33 -3.31 -8.09
C LEU A 177 14.63 -1.87 -7.69
N ILE A 178 15.31 -1.66 -6.56
CA ILE A 178 15.57 -0.33 -6.01
C ILE A 178 16.94 0.14 -6.47
N ASP A 179 16.98 1.11 -7.40
CA ASP A 179 18.22 1.80 -7.74
C ASP A 179 18.54 2.84 -6.65
N PRO A 180 19.69 2.72 -5.95
CA PRO A 180 20.09 3.67 -4.91
C PRO A 180 20.41 5.08 -5.45
N ASN A 181 20.60 5.22 -6.76
CA ASN A 181 20.89 6.50 -7.41
C ASN A 181 19.62 7.18 -7.96
N GLU A 182 18.48 6.52 -7.91
CA GLU A 182 17.20 7.08 -8.34
C GLU A 182 16.55 7.86 -7.19
N PHE A 183 16.06 9.07 -7.50
CA PHE A 183 15.34 9.95 -6.59
C PHE A 183 13.92 10.17 -7.12
N CYS A 184 12.91 9.73 -6.39
CA CYS A 184 11.52 9.83 -6.77
C CYS A 184 10.74 10.64 -5.72
N PHE A 185 10.69 11.97 -5.91
CA PHE A 185 10.01 12.88 -4.98
C PHE A 185 8.52 12.95 -5.26
N ARG A 186 7.73 12.99 -4.18
CA ARG A 186 6.28 13.19 -4.20
C ARG A 186 5.88 14.05 -3.01
N TRP A 187 4.83 14.84 -3.20
CA TRP A 187 4.09 15.39 -2.09
C TRP A 187 2.93 14.46 -1.75
N VAL A 188 2.85 14.01 -0.51
CA VAL A 188 1.64 13.39 0.01
C VAL A 188 0.82 14.49 0.64
N THR A 189 -0.42 14.65 0.20
CA THR A 189 -1.34 15.70 0.64
C THR A 189 -2.61 15.10 1.20
N ASP A 190 -3.49 15.95 1.73
CA ASP A 190 -4.82 15.50 2.19
C ASP A 190 -4.73 14.47 3.32
N PHE A 191 -3.88 14.74 4.31
CA PHE A 191 -3.79 13.89 5.50
C PHE A 191 -5.07 13.98 6.32
N PRO A 192 -5.62 12.86 6.84
CA PRO A 192 -6.72 12.92 7.80
C PRO A 192 -6.29 13.69 9.04
N MET A 193 -7.16 14.57 9.55
CA MET A 193 -6.86 15.34 10.75
C MET A 193 -6.99 14.52 12.03
N PHE A 194 -7.85 13.51 12.01
CA PHE A 194 -8.19 12.67 13.16
C PHE A 194 -8.19 11.19 12.79
N GLU A 195 -7.78 10.35 13.72
CA GLU A 195 -7.97 8.90 13.69
C GLU A 195 -8.92 8.46 14.83
N TYR A 196 -9.76 7.45 14.55
CA TYR A 196 -10.59 6.88 15.60
C TYR A 196 -9.77 5.92 16.47
N SER A 197 -9.66 6.24 17.76
CA SER A 197 -9.01 5.38 18.74
C SER A 197 -10.00 4.33 19.28
N GLU A 198 -9.75 3.07 19.00
CA GLU A 198 -10.53 1.96 19.56
C GLU A 198 -10.38 1.85 21.09
N GLU A 199 -9.26 2.26 21.63
CA GLU A 199 -8.97 2.25 23.06
C GLU A 199 -9.73 3.36 23.78
N GLU A 200 -9.64 4.59 23.28
CA GLU A 200 -10.29 5.76 23.86
C GLU A 200 -11.76 5.91 23.45
N LYS A 201 -12.24 5.14 22.47
CA LYS A 201 -13.61 5.21 21.90
C LYS A 201 -13.98 6.61 21.38
N ARG A 202 -12.99 7.34 20.85
CA ARG A 202 -13.17 8.69 20.30
C ARG A 202 -12.17 8.98 19.19
N TYR A 203 -12.41 10.05 18.46
CA TYR A 203 -11.42 10.59 17.53
C TYR A 203 -10.30 11.30 18.29
N VAL A 204 -9.05 11.03 17.89
CA VAL A 204 -7.83 11.67 18.41
C VAL A 204 -7.11 12.38 17.26
N ALA A 205 -6.41 13.48 17.58
CA ALA A 205 -5.66 14.23 16.58
C ALA A 205 -4.42 13.45 16.13
N GLU A 206 -4.23 13.35 14.81
CA GLU A 206 -3.04 12.74 14.19
C GLU A 206 -1.87 13.73 14.07
N HIS A 207 -2.16 15.03 14.16
CA HIS A 207 -1.18 16.07 13.92
C HIS A 207 -0.98 16.95 15.14
N HIS A 208 0.10 17.76 15.08
CA HIS A 208 0.39 18.77 16.10
C HIS A 208 -0.78 19.76 16.23
N PRO A 209 -1.11 20.27 17.44
CA PRO A 209 -2.22 21.19 17.66
C PRO A 209 -2.21 22.48 16.83
N PHE A 210 -1.07 22.86 16.25
CA PHE A 210 -0.98 24.02 15.36
C PHE A 210 -1.37 23.73 13.90
N THR A 211 -1.60 22.45 13.56
CA THR A 211 -2.07 22.08 12.24
C THR A 211 -3.53 22.46 12.08
N ALA A 212 -3.82 23.27 11.06
CA ALA A 212 -5.20 23.69 10.79
C ALA A 212 -5.94 22.63 9.94
N PRO A 213 -7.26 22.48 10.12
CA PRO A 213 -8.08 21.77 9.17
C PRO A 213 -8.18 22.54 7.85
N ARG A 214 -8.57 21.87 6.76
CA ARG A 214 -8.98 22.55 5.55
C ARG A 214 -10.20 23.44 5.81
N ASP A 215 -10.27 24.59 5.16
CA ASP A 215 -11.32 25.57 5.40
C ASP A 215 -12.71 25.01 5.08
N GLU A 216 -12.82 24.22 3.99
CA GLU A 216 -14.04 23.54 3.58
C GLU A 216 -14.52 22.46 4.55
N ASP A 217 -13.61 21.87 5.35
CA ASP A 217 -13.89 20.75 6.24
C ASP A 217 -14.24 21.20 7.68
N VAL A 218 -14.07 22.48 8.02
CA VAL A 218 -14.35 23.03 9.36
C VAL A 218 -15.76 22.69 9.84
N GLN A 219 -16.74 22.65 8.92
CA GLN A 219 -18.12 22.29 9.21
C GLN A 219 -18.30 20.87 9.77
N TYR A 220 -17.33 19.96 9.51
CA TYR A 220 -17.39 18.57 9.95
C TYR A 220 -16.72 18.31 11.29
N LEU A 221 -15.97 19.27 11.85
CA LEU A 221 -15.21 19.12 13.09
C LEU A 221 -16.03 18.54 14.27
N LEU A 222 -17.30 18.96 14.40
CA LEU A 222 -18.18 18.53 15.49
C LEU A 222 -19.22 17.49 15.06
N THR A 223 -19.40 17.27 13.77
CA THR A 223 -20.45 16.40 13.24
C THR A 223 -19.91 15.08 12.68
N ASP A 224 -18.78 15.13 11.99
CA ASP A 224 -18.15 13.95 11.40
C ASP A 224 -16.63 14.17 11.25
N PRO A 225 -15.85 14.02 12.33
CA PRO A 225 -14.40 14.24 12.31
C PRO A 225 -13.64 13.36 11.30
N SER A 226 -14.21 12.25 10.86
CA SER A 226 -13.60 11.38 9.86
C SER A 226 -13.44 12.01 8.48
N LYS A 227 -14.19 13.09 8.20
CA LYS A 227 -14.17 13.83 6.94
C LYS A 227 -13.26 15.06 6.96
N VAL A 228 -12.55 15.27 8.05
CA VAL A 228 -11.71 16.47 8.20
C VAL A 228 -10.29 16.14 7.79
N TYR A 229 -9.81 16.84 6.77
CA TYR A 229 -8.42 16.78 6.32
C TYR A 229 -7.60 17.93 6.89
N ALA A 230 -6.34 17.65 7.14
CA ALA A 230 -5.38 18.62 7.65
C ALA A 230 -4.70 19.39 6.50
N LYS A 231 -4.33 20.64 6.76
CA LYS A 231 -3.39 21.40 5.92
C LYS A 231 -1.96 20.93 6.22
N ALA A 232 -1.71 19.61 6.02
CA ALA A 232 -0.42 18.95 6.23
C ALA A 232 0.11 18.35 4.92
N TYR A 233 1.44 18.15 4.83
CA TYR A 233 2.16 17.62 3.68
C TYR A 233 3.53 17.06 4.08
#